data_f3550eadd24b3340491a20e556e5511c
#
_entry.id   f3550eadd24b3340491a20e556e5511c
#
_cell.length_a   1.000
_cell.length_b   1.000
_cell.length_c   1.000
_cell.angle_alpha   90.00
_cell.angle_beta   90.00
_cell.angle_gamma   90.00
#
_symmetry.space_group_name_H-M   'P 1'
#
loop_
_entity.id
_entity.type
_entity.pdbx_description
1 polymer ?
#
loop_
_entity_poly.entity_id
_entity_poly.type
_entity_poly.pdbx_seq_one_letter_code
_entity_poly.pdbx_strand_id
1 'polypeptide(L)'
;MIIDSHTHIGNSFWGKFSPEFLLEIIGNVDFAICSNLEGIDGYTGKDEFECNIDMLNISKNFPKIKPLAVCEVDRTQNADAIRELLKKYPEFIGLKFHPEFTKLPADSEKYNDYLRAAQEFKKPCLYHSGHIKSRFSSPELIYKKAREFPDVPIILGHLSTGPRSSHEAAIDIMVESIEQDTATLYVDISWVEIEDIILLIERLKNTKKGDYTHRIMWASDAPVGDFNQKKEIYAANLAKF
;
A
#
# COMPACT_ATOMS: atom_id res chain seq x y z
N MET A 1 12.80 -9.35 13.33
CA MET A 1 11.39 -8.97 13.16
C MET A 1 11.09 -8.95 11.67
N ILE A 2 10.09 -9.70 11.24
CA ILE A 2 9.65 -9.79 9.85
C ILE A 2 8.27 -9.16 9.77
N ILE A 3 8.09 -8.19 8.86
CA ILE A 3 6.82 -7.49 8.64
C ILE A 3 6.39 -7.68 7.20
N ASP A 4 5.15 -8.13 6.99
CA ASP A 4 4.50 -8.07 5.69
C ASP A 4 3.80 -6.71 5.58
N SER A 5 4.30 -5.85 4.70
CA SER A 5 3.87 -4.46 4.63
C SER A 5 2.60 -4.22 3.80
N HIS A 6 2.06 -5.26 3.15
CA HIS A 6 0.87 -5.15 2.31
C HIS A 6 0.11 -6.46 2.30
N THR A 7 -0.99 -6.50 3.04
CA THR A 7 -1.91 -7.65 3.10
C THR A 7 -3.35 -7.18 3.12
N HIS A 8 -4.27 -8.13 2.98
CA HIS A 8 -5.70 -7.87 2.89
C HIS A 8 -6.54 -8.87 3.65
N ILE A 9 -7.71 -8.42 4.10
CA ILE A 9 -8.84 -9.24 4.59
C ILE A 9 -10.15 -8.67 4.06
N GLY A 10 -11.26 -9.39 4.30
CA GLY A 10 -12.61 -8.95 3.94
C GLY A 10 -13.21 -9.74 2.78
N ASN A 11 -14.46 -9.43 2.44
CA ASN A 11 -15.15 -10.03 1.32
C ASN A 11 -14.97 -9.14 0.07
N SER A 12 -14.55 -9.74 -1.01
CA SER A 12 -14.33 -9.04 -2.28
C SER A 12 -14.74 -9.92 -3.45
N PHE A 13 -14.67 -9.39 -4.66
CA PHE A 13 -14.88 -10.22 -5.85
C PHE A 13 -13.76 -11.27 -6.06
N TRP A 14 -12.60 -11.13 -5.39
CA TRP A 14 -11.54 -12.15 -5.39
C TRP A 14 -11.80 -13.30 -4.44
N GLY A 15 -12.68 -13.12 -3.45
CA GLY A 15 -12.98 -14.13 -2.45
C GLY A 15 -13.33 -13.58 -1.08
N LYS A 16 -13.44 -14.51 -0.14
CA LYS A 16 -13.72 -14.19 1.27
C LYS A 16 -12.50 -14.54 2.12
N PHE A 17 -11.88 -13.53 2.69
CA PHE A 17 -10.61 -13.65 3.41
C PHE A 17 -10.78 -13.26 4.87
N SER A 18 -10.75 -14.28 5.76
CA SER A 18 -10.83 -14.04 7.21
C SER A 18 -9.47 -13.71 7.81
N PRO A 19 -9.43 -13.08 9.00
CA PRO A 19 -8.18 -12.87 9.73
C PRO A 19 -7.42 -14.17 10.03
N GLU A 20 -8.14 -15.24 10.35
CA GLU A 20 -7.55 -16.56 10.64
C GLU A 20 -6.87 -17.12 9.39
N PHE A 21 -7.53 -17.01 8.24
CA PHE A 21 -6.96 -17.45 6.96
C PHE A 21 -5.69 -16.66 6.60
N LEU A 22 -5.72 -15.34 6.78
CA LEU A 22 -4.52 -14.52 6.58
C LEU A 22 -3.39 -14.98 7.50
N LEU A 23 -3.66 -15.14 8.81
CA LEU A 23 -2.65 -15.57 9.79
C LEU A 23 -2.11 -16.97 9.53
N GLU A 24 -2.92 -17.86 8.96
CA GLU A 24 -2.46 -19.17 8.51
C GLU A 24 -1.46 -19.05 7.35
N ILE A 25 -1.75 -18.18 6.37
CA ILE A 25 -0.87 -17.97 5.21
C ILE A 25 0.46 -17.35 5.64
N ILE A 26 0.41 -16.22 6.36
CA ILE A 26 1.61 -15.46 6.72
C ILE A 26 2.50 -16.17 7.75
N GLY A 27 1.95 -17.12 8.49
CA GLY A 27 2.72 -18.03 9.37
C GLY A 27 3.70 -17.33 10.32
N ASN A 28 4.96 -17.29 9.93
CA ASN A 28 6.08 -16.85 10.78
C ASN A 28 6.39 -15.36 10.75
N VAL A 29 5.59 -14.49 10.11
CA VAL A 29 5.80 -13.05 10.22
C VAL A 29 5.36 -12.55 11.59
N ASP A 30 6.05 -11.53 12.09
CA ASP A 30 5.73 -10.89 13.36
C ASP A 30 4.48 -10.02 13.25
N PHE A 31 4.36 -9.28 12.14
CA PHE A 31 3.23 -8.39 11.86
C PHE A 31 2.85 -8.40 10.38
N ALA A 32 1.54 -8.25 10.11
CA ALA A 32 0.98 -7.96 8.79
C ALA A 32 0.30 -6.59 8.80
N ILE A 33 0.71 -5.72 7.89
CA ILE A 33 0.05 -4.44 7.65
C ILE A 33 -1.10 -4.70 6.69
N CYS A 34 -2.32 -4.44 7.15
CA CYS A 34 -3.52 -4.99 6.52
C CYS A 34 -4.58 -3.93 6.26
N SER A 35 -5.20 -3.99 5.09
CA SER A 35 -6.38 -3.19 4.73
C SER A 35 -7.58 -4.07 4.39
N ASN A 36 -8.80 -3.53 4.57
CA ASN A 36 -10.03 -4.24 4.27
C ASN A 36 -10.39 -4.09 2.79
N LEU A 37 -10.50 -5.21 2.05
CA LEU A 37 -10.87 -5.23 0.64
C LEU A 37 -12.28 -4.72 0.37
N GLU A 38 -13.23 -4.95 1.30
CA GLU A 38 -14.61 -4.48 1.14
C GLU A 38 -14.67 -2.97 0.98
N GLY A 39 -13.86 -2.23 1.74
CA GLY A 39 -13.75 -0.79 1.59
C GLY A 39 -12.96 -0.36 0.35
N ILE A 40 -12.12 -1.22 -0.22
CA ILE A 40 -11.35 -0.91 -1.44
C ILE A 40 -12.23 -1.06 -2.68
N ASP A 41 -12.87 -2.21 -2.85
CA ASP A 41 -13.58 -2.56 -4.09
C ASP A 41 -15.08 -2.24 -4.06
N GLY A 42 -15.64 -2.03 -2.86
CA GLY A 42 -17.06 -1.75 -2.68
C GLY A 42 -17.99 -2.91 -3.03
N TYR A 43 -17.45 -4.13 -3.12
CA TYR A 43 -18.19 -5.32 -3.55
C TYR A 43 -19.40 -5.65 -2.66
N THR A 44 -19.26 -5.47 -1.36
CA THR A 44 -20.33 -5.77 -0.39
C THR A 44 -21.31 -4.63 -0.17
N GLY A 45 -21.01 -3.44 -0.69
CA GLY A 45 -21.79 -2.22 -0.45
C GLY A 45 -21.57 -1.57 0.91
N LYS A 46 -20.66 -2.09 1.76
CA LYS A 46 -20.22 -1.41 2.96
C LYS A 46 -19.43 -0.16 2.61
N ASP A 47 -19.61 0.90 3.39
CA ASP A 47 -18.79 2.09 3.25
C ASP A 47 -17.40 1.95 3.92
N GLU A 48 -16.51 2.91 3.66
CA GLU A 48 -15.14 2.87 4.18
C GLU A 48 -15.09 2.95 5.71
N PHE A 49 -16.07 3.61 6.36
CA PHE A 49 -16.09 3.74 7.82
C PHE A 49 -16.44 2.43 8.49
N GLU A 50 -17.47 1.74 7.99
CA GLU A 50 -17.82 0.42 8.47
C GLU A 50 -16.63 -0.52 8.33
N CYS A 51 -15.98 -0.51 7.16
CA CYS A 51 -14.80 -1.34 6.89
C CYS A 51 -13.61 -0.98 7.79
N ASN A 52 -13.38 0.29 8.08
CA ASN A 52 -12.31 0.74 8.96
C ASN A 52 -12.59 0.38 10.42
N ILE A 53 -13.84 0.49 10.89
CA ILE A 53 -14.21 0.05 12.24
C ILE A 53 -14.09 -1.48 12.39
N ASP A 54 -14.51 -2.24 11.38
CA ASP A 54 -14.31 -3.69 11.36
C ASP A 54 -12.80 -4.03 11.44
N MET A 55 -11.97 -3.34 10.66
CA MET A 55 -10.52 -3.52 10.67
C MET A 55 -9.90 -3.23 12.03
N LEU A 56 -10.36 -2.16 12.71
CA LEU A 56 -9.94 -1.83 14.06
C LEU A 56 -10.30 -2.94 15.07
N ASN A 57 -11.52 -3.46 14.99
CA ASN A 57 -11.97 -4.54 15.87
C ASN A 57 -11.17 -5.83 15.62
N ILE A 58 -10.88 -6.13 14.36
CA ILE A 58 -10.03 -7.27 13.99
C ILE A 58 -8.63 -7.11 14.57
N SER A 59 -8.01 -5.95 14.43
CA SER A 59 -6.65 -5.72 14.94
C SER A 59 -6.53 -5.86 16.47
N LYS A 60 -7.61 -5.57 17.22
CA LYS A 60 -7.67 -5.79 18.67
C LYS A 60 -7.72 -7.27 19.02
N ASN A 61 -8.44 -8.09 18.24
CA ASN A 61 -8.55 -9.52 18.45
C ASN A 61 -7.36 -10.31 17.89
N PHE A 62 -6.69 -9.77 16.88
CA PHE A 62 -5.55 -10.36 16.20
C PHE A 62 -4.35 -9.39 16.21
N PRO A 63 -3.57 -9.31 17.30
CA PRO A 63 -2.53 -8.27 17.50
C PRO A 63 -1.40 -8.27 16.46
N LYS A 64 -1.21 -9.37 15.73
CA LYS A 64 -0.29 -9.42 14.59
C LYS A 64 -0.77 -8.58 13.41
N ILE A 65 -2.06 -8.30 13.28
CA ILE A 65 -2.65 -7.51 12.20
C ILE A 65 -2.62 -6.04 12.58
N LYS A 66 -1.94 -5.22 11.78
CA LYS A 66 -1.82 -3.77 11.96
C LYS A 66 -2.66 -3.06 10.91
N PRO A 67 -3.65 -2.24 11.30
CA PRO A 67 -4.64 -1.73 10.38
C PRO A 67 -4.13 -0.54 9.56
N LEU A 68 -4.40 -0.55 8.25
CA LEU A 68 -4.47 0.65 7.41
C LEU A 68 -5.93 1.11 7.30
N ALA A 69 -6.16 2.40 7.35
CA ALA A 69 -7.47 2.95 7.04
C ALA A 69 -7.65 3.07 5.53
N VAL A 70 -8.69 2.43 5.00
CA VAL A 70 -9.06 2.55 3.59
C VAL A 70 -9.72 3.90 3.35
N CYS A 71 -9.38 4.55 2.24
CA CYS A 71 -9.91 5.85 1.83
C CYS A 71 -10.55 5.76 0.44
N GLU A 72 -11.87 5.84 0.38
CA GLU A 72 -12.67 5.80 -0.85
C GLU A 72 -12.92 7.21 -1.42
N VAL A 73 -11.85 7.88 -1.81
CA VAL A 73 -11.78 9.32 -2.05
C VAL A 73 -12.89 9.91 -2.91
N ASP A 74 -13.41 9.21 -3.89
CA ASP A 74 -14.49 9.75 -4.77
C ASP A 74 -15.86 9.14 -4.50
N ARG A 75 -15.94 8.10 -3.67
CA ARG A 75 -17.21 7.44 -3.34
C ARG A 75 -17.87 8.05 -2.11
N THR A 76 -17.11 8.29 -1.05
CA THR A 76 -17.64 8.85 0.20
C THR A 76 -17.19 10.29 0.45
N GLN A 77 -16.05 10.73 -0.09
CA GLN A 77 -15.48 12.08 0.01
C GLN A 77 -15.40 12.59 1.47
N ASN A 78 -15.00 11.73 2.39
CA ASN A 78 -15.11 12.00 3.80
C ASN A 78 -13.75 12.09 4.52
N ALA A 79 -12.88 12.97 4.03
CA ALA A 79 -11.55 13.19 4.61
C ALA A 79 -11.60 13.65 6.08
N ASP A 80 -12.63 14.42 6.46
CA ASP A 80 -12.80 14.87 7.86
C ASP A 80 -13.09 13.69 8.79
N ALA A 81 -13.88 12.74 8.34
CA ALA A 81 -14.13 11.55 9.14
C ALA A 81 -12.90 10.62 9.21
N ILE A 82 -12.06 10.56 8.17
CA ILE A 82 -10.74 9.89 8.26
C ILE A 82 -9.84 10.64 9.28
N ARG A 83 -9.84 11.96 9.28
CA ARG A 83 -9.10 12.76 10.27
C ARG A 83 -9.56 12.44 11.70
N GLU A 84 -10.88 12.43 11.95
CA GLU A 84 -11.43 12.07 13.27
C GLU A 84 -11.15 10.59 13.63
N LEU A 85 -11.17 9.67 12.66
CA LEU A 85 -10.79 8.29 12.85
C LEU A 85 -9.35 8.16 13.33
N LEU A 86 -8.39 8.81 12.65
CA LEU A 86 -6.96 8.77 13.00
C LEU A 86 -6.68 9.41 14.35
N LYS A 87 -7.41 10.49 14.69
CA LYS A 87 -7.31 11.16 15.99
C LYS A 87 -7.80 10.28 17.12
N LYS A 88 -8.90 9.57 16.91
CA LYS A 88 -9.54 8.72 17.92
C LYS A 88 -8.86 7.37 18.08
N TYR A 89 -8.28 6.83 17.00
CA TYR A 89 -7.75 5.47 16.96
C TYR A 89 -6.32 5.48 16.42
N PRO A 90 -5.32 5.76 17.28
CA PRO A 90 -3.90 5.81 16.89
C PRO A 90 -3.36 4.45 16.41
N GLU A 91 -4.11 3.37 16.62
CA GLU A 91 -3.81 2.02 16.13
C GLU A 91 -3.70 1.95 14.61
N PHE A 92 -4.42 2.79 13.86
CA PHE A 92 -4.22 2.91 12.43
C PHE A 92 -2.81 3.42 12.12
N ILE A 93 -2.04 2.59 11.42
CA ILE A 93 -0.62 2.90 11.17
C ILE A 93 -0.39 3.63 9.84
N GLY A 94 -1.40 3.75 9.00
CA GLY A 94 -1.34 4.45 7.72
C GLY A 94 -2.69 4.47 7.00
N LEU A 95 -2.69 5.01 5.79
CA LEU A 95 -3.84 5.07 4.89
C LEU A 95 -3.61 4.16 3.68
N LYS A 96 -4.69 3.60 3.12
CA LYS A 96 -4.68 2.84 1.86
C LYS A 96 -5.54 3.55 0.82
N PHE A 97 -4.96 3.78 -0.34
CA PHE A 97 -5.64 4.33 -1.52
C PHE A 97 -5.59 3.33 -2.68
N HIS A 98 -6.68 3.28 -3.45
CA HIS A 98 -6.76 2.44 -4.63
C HIS A 98 -7.38 3.18 -5.83
N PRO A 99 -6.61 4.00 -6.55
CA PRO A 99 -7.12 4.87 -7.61
C PRO A 99 -7.84 4.13 -8.75
N GLU A 100 -7.47 2.86 -9.02
CA GLU A 100 -8.17 2.06 -10.04
C GLU A 100 -9.60 1.71 -9.66
N PHE A 101 -9.91 1.53 -8.37
CA PHE A 101 -11.26 1.26 -7.91
C PHE A 101 -12.09 2.53 -7.75
N THR A 102 -11.50 3.60 -7.26
CA THR A 102 -12.19 4.90 -7.17
C THR A 102 -12.36 5.58 -8.52
N LYS A 103 -11.65 5.11 -9.58
CA LYS A 103 -11.65 5.72 -10.93
C LYS A 103 -11.23 7.19 -10.93
N LEU A 104 -10.42 7.58 -9.95
CA LEU A 104 -9.92 8.91 -9.75
C LEU A 104 -8.41 8.93 -9.96
N PRO A 105 -7.87 9.80 -10.86
CA PRO A 105 -6.42 9.91 -11.03
C PRO A 105 -5.72 10.24 -9.71
N ALA A 106 -4.61 9.56 -9.43
CA ALA A 106 -3.88 9.69 -8.17
C ALA A 106 -3.35 11.10 -7.90
N ASP A 107 -3.20 11.93 -8.94
CA ASP A 107 -2.81 13.34 -8.83
C ASP A 107 -3.99 14.30 -8.62
N SER A 108 -5.22 13.81 -8.50
CA SER A 108 -6.40 14.64 -8.28
C SER A 108 -6.32 15.42 -6.96
N GLU A 109 -6.82 16.65 -6.95
CA GLU A 109 -6.93 17.48 -5.75
C GLU A 109 -7.84 16.88 -4.67
N LYS A 110 -8.73 15.96 -5.03
CA LYS A 110 -9.61 15.26 -4.08
C LYS A 110 -8.84 14.43 -3.05
N TYR A 111 -7.58 14.04 -3.32
CA TYR A 111 -6.71 13.39 -2.33
C TYR A 111 -6.12 14.36 -1.29
N ASN A 112 -6.13 15.67 -1.55
CA ASN A 112 -5.38 16.65 -0.75
C ASN A 112 -5.78 16.64 0.73
N ASP A 113 -7.08 16.58 1.05
CA ASP A 113 -7.53 16.62 2.45
C ASP A 113 -7.20 15.33 3.21
N TYR A 114 -7.18 14.20 2.52
CA TYR A 114 -6.70 12.92 3.08
C TYR A 114 -5.19 12.97 3.34
N LEU A 115 -4.40 13.53 2.42
CA LEU A 115 -2.96 13.68 2.58
C LEU A 115 -2.60 14.71 3.66
N ARG A 116 -3.39 15.78 3.83
CA ARG A 116 -3.28 16.70 4.97
C ARG A 116 -3.53 15.98 6.30
N ALA A 117 -4.53 15.09 6.36
CA ALA A 117 -4.75 14.27 7.54
C ALA A 117 -3.58 13.31 7.79
N ALA A 118 -3.04 12.66 6.74
CA ALA A 118 -1.85 11.83 6.85
C ALA A 118 -0.64 12.61 7.38
N GLN A 119 -0.41 13.82 6.89
CA GLN A 119 0.67 14.72 7.35
C GLN A 119 0.49 15.11 8.82
N GLU A 120 -0.73 15.54 9.21
CA GLU A 120 -1.07 15.94 10.58
C GLU A 120 -0.77 14.82 11.60
N PHE A 121 -1.19 13.58 11.27
CA PHE A 121 -1.00 12.42 12.15
C PHE A 121 0.28 11.63 11.87
N LYS A 122 1.15 12.12 10.97
CA LYS A 122 2.42 11.46 10.58
C LYS A 122 2.23 10.02 10.13
N LYS A 123 1.23 9.79 9.27
CA LYS A 123 0.88 8.47 8.75
C LYS A 123 1.36 8.30 7.31
N PRO A 124 1.99 7.15 6.96
CA PRO A 124 2.30 6.83 5.57
C PRO A 124 1.02 6.52 4.78
N CYS A 125 1.12 6.64 3.47
CA CYS A 125 0.04 6.37 2.53
C CYS A 125 0.47 5.28 1.53
N LEU A 126 -0.18 4.12 1.59
CA LEU A 126 0.00 3.05 0.61
C LEU A 126 -0.95 3.27 -0.56
N TYR A 127 -0.40 3.56 -1.73
CA TYR A 127 -1.13 3.62 -2.99
C TYR A 127 -1.00 2.31 -3.76
N HIS A 128 -2.11 1.77 -4.25
CA HIS A 128 -2.01 0.82 -5.35
C HIS A 128 -1.39 1.55 -6.55
N SER A 129 -0.20 1.14 -6.97
CA SER A 129 0.48 1.67 -8.14
C SER A 129 0.30 0.73 -9.32
N GLY A 130 -0.35 1.23 -10.35
CA GLY A 130 -0.74 0.47 -11.53
C GLY A 130 0.27 0.59 -12.67
N HIS A 131 -0.14 0.10 -13.83
CA HIS A 131 0.64 0.15 -15.06
C HIS A 131 1.06 1.60 -15.40
N ILE A 132 2.26 1.78 -15.99
CA ILE A 132 2.77 3.10 -16.43
C ILE A 132 1.78 3.89 -17.31
N LYS A 133 0.93 3.20 -18.08
CA LYS A 133 -0.12 3.83 -18.91
C LYS A 133 -1.46 3.94 -18.20
N SER A 134 -1.56 3.60 -16.92
CA SER A 134 -2.81 3.80 -16.19
C SER A 134 -3.11 5.29 -16.09
N ARG A 135 -4.33 5.64 -16.42
CA ARG A 135 -4.83 7.01 -16.26
C ARG A 135 -5.27 7.33 -14.81
N PHE A 136 -5.21 6.34 -13.92
CA PHE A 136 -5.64 6.49 -12.53
C PHE A 136 -4.50 6.33 -11.53
N SER A 137 -3.65 5.32 -11.71
CA SER A 137 -2.68 4.88 -10.70
C SER A 137 -1.27 4.71 -11.24
N SER A 138 -0.91 5.35 -12.37
CA SER A 138 0.47 5.27 -12.85
C SER A 138 1.44 5.85 -11.81
N PRO A 139 2.69 5.34 -11.72
CA PRO A 139 3.66 5.86 -10.76
C PRO A 139 3.94 7.35 -10.94
N GLU A 140 3.85 7.89 -12.18
CA GLU A 140 4.00 9.32 -12.45
C GLU A 140 2.91 10.17 -11.81
N LEU A 141 1.64 9.72 -11.85
CA LEU A 141 0.52 10.44 -11.21
C LEU A 141 0.69 10.44 -9.69
N ILE A 142 1.10 9.30 -9.12
CA ILE A 142 1.37 9.19 -7.69
C ILE A 142 2.55 10.09 -7.30
N TYR A 143 3.63 10.09 -8.08
CA TYR A 143 4.79 10.95 -7.83
C TYR A 143 4.46 12.44 -7.94
N LYS A 144 3.66 12.83 -8.92
CA LYS A 144 3.18 14.21 -9.04
C LYS A 144 2.44 14.64 -7.76
N LYS A 145 1.57 13.77 -7.22
CA LYS A 145 0.90 14.03 -5.95
C LYS A 145 1.86 14.04 -4.75
N ALA A 146 2.81 13.12 -4.71
CA ALA A 146 3.82 13.06 -3.64
C ALA A 146 4.66 14.34 -3.53
N ARG A 147 4.98 15.00 -4.64
CA ARG A 147 5.70 16.29 -4.66
C ARG A 147 4.91 17.44 -4.05
N GLU A 148 3.57 17.37 -4.04
CA GLU A 148 2.73 18.36 -3.35
C GLU A 148 2.75 18.17 -1.82
N PHE A 149 3.11 16.96 -1.35
CA PHE A 149 3.15 16.55 0.05
C PHE A 149 4.47 15.84 0.39
N PRO A 150 5.63 16.53 0.27
CA PRO A 150 6.94 15.89 0.35
C PRO A 150 7.24 15.23 1.71
N ASP A 151 6.60 15.69 2.79
CA ASP A 151 6.77 15.17 4.14
C ASP A 151 5.90 13.93 4.43
N VAL A 152 4.95 13.60 3.53
CA VAL A 152 4.12 12.40 3.69
C VAL A 152 4.82 11.22 3.04
N PRO A 153 5.18 10.16 3.79
CA PRO A 153 5.71 8.95 3.21
C PRO A 153 4.66 8.28 2.30
N ILE A 154 4.94 8.20 1.02
CA ILE A 154 4.08 7.52 0.05
C ILE A 154 4.73 6.22 -0.38
N ILE A 155 3.99 5.12 -0.30
CA ILE A 155 4.43 3.79 -0.67
C ILE A 155 3.79 3.44 -2.01
N LEU A 156 4.63 3.19 -3.01
CA LEU A 156 4.21 2.65 -4.31
C LEU A 156 3.98 1.14 -4.16
N GLY A 157 2.73 0.71 -4.17
CA GLY A 157 2.40 -0.70 -4.13
C GLY A 157 2.89 -1.44 -5.38
N HIS A 158 3.43 -2.65 -5.19
CA HIS A 158 3.81 -3.56 -6.28
C HIS A 158 4.95 -3.06 -7.19
N LEU A 159 5.77 -2.11 -6.75
CA LEU A 159 6.73 -1.43 -7.62
C LEU A 159 6.08 -0.98 -8.96
N SER A 160 4.77 -0.65 -8.92
CA SER A 160 3.92 -0.47 -10.09
C SER A 160 3.58 -1.78 -10.83
N THR A 161 2.30 -2.14 -10.94
CA THR A 161 1.88 -3.37 -11.65
C THR A 161 2.11 -3.27 -13.15
N GLY A 162 2.33 -4.41 -13.80
CA GLY A 162 2.42 -4.49 -15.25
C GLY A 162 3.78 -5.01 -15.76
N PRO A 163 4.15 -4.69 -17.01
CA PRO A 163 5.40 -5.17 -17.57
C PRO A 163 6.60 -4.46 -16.94
N ARG A 164 7.79 -5.01 -17.16
CA ARG A 164 9.07 -4.47 -16.69
C ARG A 164 9.23 -2.96 -16.89
N SER A 165 8.73 -2.41 -18.00
CA SER A 165 8.77 -0.96 -18.24
C SER A 165 8.01 -0.11 -17.19
N SER A 166 7.01 -0.70 -16.53
CA SER A 166 6.33 -0.03 -15.41
C SER A 166 7.20 -0.04 -14.15
N HIS A 167 7.89 -1.16 -13.87
CA HIS A 167 8.85 -1.27 -12.78
C HIS A 167 10.02 -0.30 -12.98
N GLU A 168 10.61 -0.28 -14.18
CA GLU A 168 11.69 0.65 -14.52
C GLU A 168 11.29 2.11 -14.32
N ALA A 169 10.09 2.51 -14.75
CA ALA A 169 9.58 3.86 -14.53
C ALA A 169 9.41 4.19 -13.03
N ALA A 170 8.90 3.25 -12.24
CA ALA A 170 8.79 3.43 -10.79
C ALA A 170 10.17 3.55 -10.12
N ILE A 171 11.15 2.75 -10.56
CA ILE A 171 12.54 2.83 -10.09
C ILE A 171 13.16 4.19 -10.43
N ASP A 172 12.99 4.67 -11.67
CA ASP A 172 13.51 5.97 -12.08
C ASP A 172 12.90 7.12 -11.24
N ILE A 173 11.60 7.06 -10.98
CA ILE A 173 10.89 8.00 -10.09
C ILE A 173 11.43 7.92 -8.65
N MET A 174 11.69 6.74 -8.12
CA MET A 174 12.28 6.57 -6.80
C MET A 174 13.66 7.25 -6.72
N VAL A 175 14.52 6.97 -7.71
CA VAL A 175 15.87 7.57 -7.79
C VAL A 175 15.76 9.09 -7.94
N GLU A 176 14.91 9.58 -8.83
CA GLU A 176 14.70 11.02 -9.04
C GLU A 176 14.24 11.70 -7.76
N SER A 177 13.25 11.12 -7.06
CA SER A 177 12.72 11.69 -5.81
C SER A 177 13.79 11.85 -4.73
N ILE A 178 14.73 10.89 -4.66
CA ILE A 178 15.86 10.89 -3.73
C ILE A 178 16.89 11.94 -4.17
N GLU A 179 17.32 11.90 -5.42
CA GLU A 179 18.40 12.78 -5.91
C GLU A 179 18.01 14.24 -5.90
N GLN A 180 16.74 14.55 -6.16
CA GLN A 180 16.20 15.93 -6.19
C GLN A 180 15.57 16.38 -4.87
N ASP A 181 15.38 15.47 -3.89
CA ASP A 181 14.73 15.76 -2.59
C ASP A 181 13.29 16.28 -2.73
N THR A 182 12.53 15.68 -3.65
CA THR A 182 11.23 16.22 -4.05
C THR A 182 10.05 15.51 -3.38
N ALA A 183 10.23 14.29 -2.87
CA ALA A 183 9.20 13.52 -2.20
C ALA A 183 9.80 12.39 -1.35
N THR A 184 9.05 11.97 -0.33
CA THR A 184 9.40 10.81 0.50
C THR A 184 8.69 9.56 -0.03
N LEU A 185 9.33 8.85 -0.97
CA LEU A 185 8.79 7.63 -1.57
C LEU A 185 9.41 6.38 -0.97
N TYR A 186 8.58 5.37 -0.77
CA TYR A 186 8.89 3.98 -0.50
C TYR A 186 8.26 3.09 -1.56
N VAL A 187 8.64 1.83 -1.60
CA VAL A 187 8.07 0.86 -2.53
C VAL A 187 7.88 -0.48 -1.84
N ASP A 188 6.75 -1.14 -2.08
CA ASP A 188 6.60 -2.55 -1.78
C ASP A 188 6.84 -3.41 -3.02
N ILE A 189 7.33 -4.62 -2.81
CA ILE A 189 7.77 -5.53 -3.86
C ILE A 189 6.86 -6.75 -4.05
N SER A 190 5.60 -6.65 -3.60
CA SER A 190 4.61 -7.69 -3.89
C SER A 190 4.39 -7.82 -5.41
N TRP A 191 4.28 -9.06 -5.90
CA TRP A 191 4.11 -9.39 -7.33
C TRP A 191 5.30 -9.04 -8.24
N VAL A 192 6.43 -8.61 -7.68
CA VAL A 192 7.60 -8.18 -8.46
C VAL A 192 8.52 -9.38 -8.70
N GLU A 193 8.97 -9.55 -9.95
CA GLU A 193 9.94 -10.58 -10.32
C GLU A 193 11.32 -10.26 -9.73
N ILE A 194 12.09 -11.32 -9.44
CA ILE A 194 13.39 -11.18 -8.75
C ILE A 194 14.39 -10.31 -9.51
N GLU A 195 14.36 -10.35 -10.84
CA GLU A 195 15.23 -9.54 -11.70
C GLU A 195 14.98 -8.04 -11.54
N ASP A 196 13.71 -7.65 -11.38
CA ASP A 196 13.33 -6.24 -11.18
C ASP A 196 13.62 -5.79 -9.74
N ILE A 197 13.54 -6.69 -8.76
CA ILE A 197 13.97 -6.42 -7.39
C ILE A 197 15.49 -6.19 -7.34
N ILE A 198 16.28 -7.01 -8.04
CA ILE A 198 17.72 -6.82 -8.13
C ILE A 198 18.03 -5.46 -8.75
N LEU A 199 17.38 -5.11 -9.86
CA LEU A 199 17.55 -3.80 -10.49
C LEU A 199 17.20 -2.65 -9.53
N LEU A 200 16.09 -2.75 -8.80
CA LEU A 200 15.69 -1.78 -7.78
C LEU A 200 16.77 -1.60 -6.70
N ILE A 201 17.26 -2.71 -6.15
CA ILE A 201 18.32 -2.70 -5.13
C ILE A 201 19.58 -2.01 -5.67
N GLU A 202 20.04 -2.39 -6.87
CA GLU A 202 21.22 -1.81 -7.49
C GLU A 202 21.08 -0.29 -7.71
N ARG A 203 19.92 0.13 -8.20
CA ARG A 203 19.65 1.54 -8.46
C ARG A 203 19.57 2.37 -7.17
N LEU A 204 18.89 1.87 -6.13
CA LEU A 204 18.77 2.58 -4.86
C LEU A 204 20.04 2.56 -4.03
N LYS A 205 20.88 1.52 -4.16
CA LYS A 205 22.18 1.44 -3.52
C LYS A 205 23.18 2.46 -4.07
N ASN A 206 23.05 2.80 -5.36
CA ASN A 206 24.00 3.63 -6.09
C ASN A 206 23.44 5.02 -6.46
N THR A 207 22.55 5.60 -5.67
CA THR A 207 22.09 6.96 -5.89
C THR A 207 23.23 7.96 -5.62
N LYS A 208 23.18 9.15 -6.23
CA LYS A 208 24.17 10.21 -5.96
C LYS A 208 24.21 10.66 -4.50
N LYS A 209 23.16 10.38 -3.72
CA LYS A 209 23.05 10.71 -2.29
C LYS A 209 23.41 9.54 -1.35
N GLY A 210 23.72 8.37 -1.88
CA GLY A 210 24.10 7.17 -1.12
C GLY A 210 23.15 6.00 -1.25
N ASP A 211 23.19 5.10 -0.26
CA ASP A 211 22.38 3.89 -0.22
C ASP A 211 21.00 4.16 0.38
N TYR A 212 19.96 3.92 -0.41
CA TYR A 212 18.55 4.09 -0.04
C TYR A 212 17.76 2.78 -0.09
N THR A 213 18.42 1.63 -0.04
CA THR A 213 17.74 0.31 -0.03
C THR A 213 16.77 0.12 1.14
N HIS A 214 16.93 0.89 2.23
CA HIS A 214 15.99 0.93 3.36
C HIS A 214 14.59 1.46 2.99
N ARG A 215 14.38 1.97 1.78
CA ARG A 215 13.07 2.37 1.25
C ARG A 215 12.32 1.24 0.53
N ILE A 216 12.92 0.06 0.42
CA ILE A 216 12.29 -1.14 -0.12
C ILE A 216 11.59 -1.88 1.02
N MET A 217 10.33 -2.20 0.83
CA MET A 217 9.50 -2.91 1.80
C MET A 217 9.13 -4.28 1.26
N TRP A 218 9.39 -5.33 2.03
CA TRP A 218 8.86 -6.64 1.69
C TRP A 218 7.35 -6.67 1.89
N ALA A 219 6.63 -7.27 0.93
CA ALA A 219 5.18 -7.39 0.93
C ALA A 219 4.74 -8.58 0.10
N SER A 220 3.57 -9.13 0.42
CA SER A 220 3.01 -10.27 -0.31
C SER A 220 1.77 -9.95 -1.12
N ASP A 221 1.01 -8.95 -0.71
CA ASP A 221 -0.37 -8.70 -1.16
C ASP A 221 -1.33 -9.84 -0.80
N ALA A 222 -0.93 -10.70 0.16
CA ALA A 222 -1.74 -11.83 0.60
C ALA A 222 -3.10 -11.38 1.18
N PRO A 223 -4.14 -12.14 0.93
CA PRO A 223 -4.25 -13.38 0.17
C PRO A 223 -4.77 -13.18 -1.27
N VAL A 224 -4.56 -12.02 -1.87
CA VAL A 224 -4.99 -11.72 -3.25
C VAL A 224 -4.13 -12.50 -4.24
N GLY A 225 -4.72 -12.96 -5.36
CA GLY A 225 -4.03 -13.68 -6.41
C GLY A 225 -3.66 -15.13 -6.03
N ASP A 226 -2.45 -15.56 -6.39
CA ASP A 226 -2.00 -16.94 -6.18
C ASP A 226 -1.83 -17.33 -4.71
N PHE A 227 -1.70 -16.34 -3.81
CA PHE A 227 -1.66 -16.56 -2.36
C PHE A 227 -2.99 -17.03 -1.78
N ASN A 228 -4.06 -16.90 -2.54
CA ASN A 228 -5.41 -17.27 -2.14
C ASN A 228 -5.56 -18.74 -1.73
N GLN A 229 -4.62 -19.62 -2.06
CA GLN A 229 -4.78 -21.05 -1.88
C GLN A 229 -3.57 -21.78 -1.29
N LYS A 230 -2.40 -21.16 -1.11
CA LYS A 230 -1.19 -21.94 -0.80
C LYS A 230 -0.24 -21.23 0.15
N LYS A 231 -0.30 -21.60 1.41
CA LYS A 231 0.70 -21.27 2.45
C LYS A 231 2.14 -21.54 1.98
N GLU A 232 2.33 -22.58 1.18
CA GLU A 232 3.63 -22.97 0.61
C GLU A 232 4.18 -21.92 -0.35
N ILE A 233 3.33 -21.25 -1.15
CA ILE A 233 3.75 -20.19 -2.07
C ILE A 233 4.24 -18.98 -1.28
N TYR A 234 3.50 -18.59 -0.23
CA TYR A 234 3.91 -17.50 0.65
C TYR A 234 5.26 -17.79 1.30
N ALA A 235 5.41 -18.97 1.92
CA ALA A 235 6.65 -19.38 2.56
C ALA A 235 7.83 -19.43 1.57
N ALA A 236 7.59 -19.93 0.34
CA ALA A 236 8.61 -19.97 -0.70
C ALA A 236 9.03 -18.56 -1.17
N ASN A 237 8.11 -17.63 -1.26
CA ASN A 237 8.43 -16.24 -1.60
C ASN A 237 9.17 -15.53 -0.47
N LEU A 238 8.74 -15.70 0.77
CA LEU A 238 9.46 -15.16 1.93
C LEU A 238 10.88 -15.69 2.03
N ALA A 239 11.13 -16.96 1.70
CA ALA A 239 12.46 -17.57 1.75
C ALA A 239 13.43 -17.08 0.67
N LYS A 240 12.94 -16.34 -0.36
CA LYS A 240 13.78 -15.72 -1.39
C LYS A 240 14.41 -14.39 -0.93
N PHE A 241 13.92 -13.82 0.16
CA PHE A 241 14.40 -12.61 0.82
C PHE A 241 15.19 -12.89 2.09
#